data_de5a9ca96f882c906342a5d5f6b8856e
#
_entry.id   de5a9ca96f882c906342a5d5f6b8856e
#
_cell.length_a   1.000
_cell.length_b   1.000
_cell.length_c   1.000
_cell.angle_alpha   90.00
_cell.angle_beta   90.00
_cell.angle_gamma   90.00
#
_symmetry.space_group_name_H-M   'P 1'
#
loop_
_entity.id
_entity.type
_entity.pdbx_description
1 polymer ?
#
loop_
_entity_poly.entity_id
_entity_poly.type
_entity_poly.pdbx_seq_one_letter_code
_entity_poly.pdbx_strand_id
1 'polypeptide(L)'
;MTNEIVTAFNRSLGNGAAMGKLFADAIDHVIAKRDTTVIVKLINAAQKKKDSQAERAIRQTFAAIYDGAKVTKTKTGISIKIADATLSNSAVTSLKQLVADGMSMRGTNWAKAFKAEDDGEAELDYIKAANNLLKRGFNPNALIAAIQAASRQAA
;
A
#
# COMPACT_ATOMS: atom_id res chain seq x y z
N MET A 1 15.27 -12.38 16.16
CA MET A 1 14.23 -12.58 15.12
C MET A 1 13.85 -11.28 14.39
N THR A 2 13.28 -10.25 15.03
CA THR A 2 12.91 -8.99 14.33
C THR A 2 14.07 -8.31 13.62
N ASN A 3 15.25 -8.22 14.24
CA ASN A 3 16.44 -7.61 13.63
C ASN A 3 17.02 -8.45 12.48
N GLU A 4 16.93 -9.76 12.56
CA GLU A 4 17.38 -10.67 11.51
C GLU A 4 16.51 -10.55 10.27
N ILE A 5 15.18 -10.48 10.42
CA ILE A 5 14.24 -10.25 9.32
C ILE A 5 14.56 -8.92 8.63
N VAL A 6 14.75 -7.85 9.40
CA VAL A 6 15.08 -6.52 8.87
C VAL A 6 16.42 -6.50 8.15
N THR A 7 17.44 -7.16 8.69
CA THR A 7 18.75 -7.25 8.06
C THR A 7 18.70 -8.04 6.75
N ALA A 8 18.00 -9.17 6.74
CA ALA A 8 17.80 -9.98 5.55
C ALA A 8 16.98 -9.21 4.49
N PHE A 9 15.95 -8.49 4.91
CA PHE A 9 15.13 -7.64 4.04
C PHE A 9 15.96 -6.54 3.36
N ASN A 10 16.82 -5.85 4.11
CA ASN A 10 17.73 -4.85 3.55
C ASN A 10 18.65 -5.41 2.45
N ARG A 11 19.08 -6.66 2.59
CA ARG A 11 19.91 -7.35 1.57
C ARG A 11 19.08 -7.79 0.36
N SER A 12 17.80 -8.04 0.55
CA SER A 12 16.89 -8.52 -0.50
C SER A 12 16.22 -7.41 -1.31
N LEU A 13 16.47 -6.13 -1.00
CA LEU A 13 15.83 -4.97 -1.65
C LEU A 13 16.04 -4.88 -3.18
N GLY A 14 16.71 -5.78 -3.83
CA GLY A 14 16.78 -5.93 -5.29
C GLY A 14 16.04 -7.17 -5.82
N ASN A 15 15.63 -8.07 -4.90
CA ASN A 15 14.99 -9.33 -5.23
C ASN A 15 13.57 -9.40 -4.66
N GLY A 16 12.58 -9.15 -5.51
CA GLY A 16 11.19 -9.05 -5.08
C GLY A 16 10.60 -10.36 -4.51
N ALA A 17 11.07 -11.53 -4.94
CA ALA A 17 10.62 -12.82 -4.37
C ALA A 17 11.18 -13.03 -2.95
N ALA A 18 12.46 -12.73 -2.74
CA ALA A 18 13.08 -12.80 -1.42
C ALA A 18 12.45 -11.78 -0.44
N MET A 19 12.13 -10.59 -0.93
CA MET A 19 11.38 -9.58 -0.14
C MET A 19 10.01 -10.11 0.28
N GLY A 20 9.28 -10.75 -0.62
CA GLY A 20 7.95 -11.32 -0.36
C GLY A 20 8.00 -12.36 0.77
N LYS A 21 8.98 -13.26 0.72
CA LYS A 21 9.19 -14.27 1.77
C LYS A 21 9.44 -13.63 3.14
N LEU A 22 10.38 -12.68 3.20
CA LEU A 22 10.71 -11.99 4.45
C LEU A 22 9.56 -11.13 4.99
N PHE A 23 8.74 -10.58 4.09
CA PHE A 23 7.53 -9.89 4.48
C PHE A 23 6.49 -10.87 5.07
N ALA A 24 6.33 -12.07 4.50
CA ALA A 24 5.45 -13.09 5.06
C ALA A 24 5.91 -13.53 6.47
N ASP A 25 7.23 -13.72 6.68
CA ASP A 25 7.78 -14.01 8.00
C ASP A 25 7.50 -12.88 9.01
N ALA A 26 7.56 -11.61 8.55
CA ALA A 26 7.20 -10.45 9.36
C ALA A 26 5.70 -10.43 9.71
N ILE A 27 4.82 -10.79 8.79
CA ILE A 27 3.38 -10.91 9.05
C ILE A 27 3.10 -12.01 10.06
N ASP A 28 3.70 -13.19 9.93
CA ASP A 28 3.55 -14.28 10.91
C ASP A 28 4.01 -13.82 12.30
N HIS A 29 5.08 -13.02 12.39
CA HIS A 29 5.51 -12.42 13.66
C HIS A 29 4.46 -11.45 14.22
N VAL A 30 3.87 -10.58 13.39
CA VAL A 30 2.81 -9.65 13.83
C VAL A 30 1.57 -10.41 14.31
N ILE A 31 1.17 -11.48 13.60
CA ILE A 31 0.02 -12.32 13.99
C ILE A 31 0.29 -12.96 15.36
N ALA A 32 1.47 -13.51 15.57
CA ALA A 32 1.81 -14.23 16.80
C ALA A 32 2.05 -13.31 18.02
N LYS A 33 2.62 -12.12 17.80
CA LYS A 33 3.11 -11.24 18.88
C LYS A 33 2.39 -9.90 18.98
N ARG A 34 1.53 -9.57 18.01
CA ARG A 34 0.89 -8.24 17.90
C ARG A 34 1.91 -7.09 17.81
N ASP A 35 3.16 -7.40 17.47
CA ASP A 35 4.26 -6.43 17.37
C ASP A 35 4.41 -5.94 15.93
N THR A 36 3.95 -4.71 15.67
CA THR A 36 4.03 -4.06 14.36
C THR A 36 5.37 -3.37 14.10
N THR A 37 6.28 -3.34 15.07
CA THR A 37 7.60 -2.68 14.92
C THR A 37 8.43 -3.27 13.79
N VAL A 38 8.27 -4.56 13.50
CA VAL A 38 8.92 -5.21 12.35
C VAL A 38 8.48 -4.57 11.04
N ILE A 39 7.20 -4.34 10.84
CA ILE A 39 6.66 -3.70 9.62
C ILE A 39 7.13 -2.25 9.49
N VAL A 40 7.11 -1.50 10.60
CA VAL A 40 7.66 -0.13 10.63
C VAL A 40 9.12 -0.11 10.17
N LYS A 41 9.94 -1.06 10.67
CA LYS A 41 11.35 -1.17 10.27
C LYS A 41 11.52 -1.52 8.79
N LEU A 42 10.65 -2.39 8.22
CA LEU A 42 10.69 -2.72 6.79
C LEU A 42 10.34 -1.50 5.92
N ILE A 43 9.31 -0.73 6.30
CA ILE A 43 8.94 0.51 5.61
C ILE A 43 10.11 1.51 5.67
N ASN A 44 10.68 1.73 6.84
CA ASN A 44 11.82 2.63 7.02
C ASN A 44 13.05 2.19 6.20
N ALA A 45 13.28 0.88 6.09
CA ALA A 45 14.34 0.32 5.26
C ALA A 45 14.14 0.64 3.77
N ALA A 46 12.92 0.45 3.27
CA ALA A 46 12.55 0.80 1.89
C ALA A 46 12.71 2.32 1.64
N GLN A 47 12.25 3.16 2.56
CA GLN A 47 12.40 4.62 2.46
C GLN A 47 13.86 5.06 2.45
N LYS A 48 14.70 4.50 3.32
CA LYS A 48 16.14 4.79 3.37
C LYS A 48 16.84 4.47 2.04
N LYS A 49 16.38 3.43 1.35
CA LYS A 49 16.88 3.04 0.02
C LYS A 49 16.15 3.75 -1.14
N LYS A 50 15.22 4.66 -0.84
CA LYS A 50 14.36 5.35 -1.83
C LYS A 50 13.58 4.38 -2.73
N ASP A 51 13.21 3.22 -2.19
CA ASP A 51 12.49 2.17 -2.89
C ASP A 51 10.98 2.32 -2.68
N SER A 52 10.39 3.21 -3.46
CA SER A 52 8.96 3.54 -3.37
C SER A 52 8.05 2.36 -3.74
N GLN A 53 8.50 1.45 -4.61
CA GLN A 53 7.73 0.26 -4.98
C GLN A 53 7.66 -0.72 -3.81
N ALA A 54 8.78 -0.98 -3.13
CA ALA A 54 8.81 -1.83 -1.95
C ALA A 54 7.97 -1.22 -0.83
N GLU A 55 8.11 0.08 -0.54
CA GLU A 55 7.30 0.76 0.45
C GLU A 55 5.81 0.62 0.17
N ARG A 56 5.39 0.89 -1.07
CA ARG A 56 3.99 0.78 -1.50
C ARG A 56 3.47 -0.65 -1.34
N ALA A 57 4.23 -1.64 -1.78
CA ALA A 57 3.83 -3.05 -1.68
C ALA A 57 3.65 -3.47 -0.22
N ILE A 58 4.59 -3.10 0.68
CA ILE A 58 4.48 -3.38 2.12
C ILE A 58 3.19 -2.77 2.68
N ARG A 59 2.92 -1.49 2.42
CA ARG A 59 1.76 -0.79 2.94
C ARG A 59 0.44 -1.36 2.44
N GLN A 60 0.34 -1.63 1.13
CA GLN A 60 -0.87 -2.19 0.52
C GLN A 60 -1.17 -3.59 1.05
N THR A 61 -0.17 -4.46 1.07
CA THR A 61 -0.32 -5.83 1.57
C THR A 61 -0.67 -5.84 3.05
N PHE A 62 -0.04 -4.99 3.85
CA PHE A 62 -0.33 -4.90 5.28
C PHE A 62 -1.76 -4.39 5.54
N ALA A 63 -2.22 -3.38 4.79
CA ALA A 63 -3.58 -2.86 4.89
C ALA A 63 -4.64 -3.90 4.48
N ALA A 64 -4.35 -4.72 3.46
CA ALA A 64 -5.24 -5.81 3.05
C ALA A 64 -5.32 -6.94 4.09
N ILE A 65 -4.21 -7.22 4.82
CA ILE A 65 -4.15 -8.25 5.86
C ILE A 65 -4.82 -7.78 7.15
N TYR A 66 -4.62 -6.51 7.53
CA TYR A 66 -5.21 -5.90 8.70
C TYR A 66 -6.16 -4.79 8.30
N ASP A 67 -7.40 -5.15 7.97
CA ASP A 67 -8.44 -4.18 7.62
C ASP A 67 -8.72 -3.23 8.79
N GLY A 68 -8.71 -1.93 8.51
CA GLY A 68 -8.81 -0.88 9.53
C GLY A 68 -7.47 -0.52 10.20
N ALA A 69 -6.35 -1.13 9.81
CA ALA A 69 -5.03 -0.73 10.32
C ALA A 69 -4.69 0.71 9.93
N LYS A 70 -4.23 1.48 10.91
CA LYS A 70 -3.84 2.89 10.70
C LYS A 70 -2.32 3.01 10.61
N VAL A 71 -1.82 3.31 9.40
CA VAL A 71 -0.40 3.61 9.16
C VAL A 71 -0.26 5.12 9.04
N THR A 72 0.30 5.76 10.05
CA THR A 72 0.44 7.22 10.11
C THR A 72 1.92 7.62 10.05
N LYS A 73 2.20 8.71 9.32
CA LYS A 73 3.51 9.34 9.35
C LYS A 73 3.51 10.37 10.49
N THR A 74 4.44 10.21 11.41
CA THR A 74 4.65 11.13 12.54
C THR A 74 5.91 11.97 12.32
N LYS A 75 6.12 12.98 13.17
CA LYS A 75 7.37 13.79 13.13
C LYS A 75 8.62 12.93 13.36
N THR A 76 8.49 11.84 14.09
CA THR A 76 9.59 10.94 14.48
C THR A 76 9.69 9.69 13.63
N GLY A 77 8.78 9.48 12.65
CA GLY A 77 8.79 8.30 11.78
C GLY A 77 7.41 7.78 11.43
N ILE A 78 7.27 6.47 11.39
CA ILE A 78 6.02 5.78 11.04
C ILE A 78 5.47 5.09 12.28
N SER A 79 4.17 5.22 12.49
CA SER A 79 3.42 4.50 13.52
C SER A 79 2.36 3.63 12.88
N ILE A 80 2.21 2.41 13.36
CA ILE A 80 1.18 1.46 12.92
C ILE A 80 0.35 1.05 14.13
N LYS A 81 -0.97 1.23 14.02
CA LYS A 81 -1.94 0.80 15.03
C LYS A 81 -2.87 -0.25 14.44
N ILE A 82 -2.99 -1.39 15.11
CA ILE A 82 -3.84 -2.55 14.73
C ILE A 82 -4.86 -2.90 15.83
N ALA A 83 -5.04 -2.04 16.84
CA ALA A 83 -5.91 -2.35 17.98
C ALA A 83 -7.34 -2.70 17.54
N ASP A 84 -7.87 -1.92 16.58
CA ASP A 84 -9.23 -2.05 16.06
C ASP A 84 -9.28 -2.70 14.67
N ALA A 85 -8.13 -3.25 14.21
CA ALA A 85 -8.04 -3.84 12.89
C ALA A 85 -8.47 -5.31 12.90
N THR A 86 -9.18 -5.72 11.85
CA THR A 86 -9.59 -7.10 11.63
C THR A 86 -8.56 -7.83 10.79
N LEU A 87 -8.14 -9.02 11.23
CA LEU A 87 -7.23 -9.88 10.46
C LEU A 87 -8.00 -10.58 9.33
N SER A 88 -7.60 -10.34 8.09
CA SER A 88 -8.12 -11.02 6.91
C SER A 88 -7.37 -12.32 6.65
N ASN A 89 -7.96 -13.45 7.01
CA ASN A 89 -7.38 -14.78 6.75
C ASN A 89 -7.23 -15.07 5.24
N SER A 90 -8.13 -14.56 4.41
CA SER A 90 -8.04 -14.70 2.95
C SER A 90 -6.82 -13.96 2.40
N ALA A 91 -6.54 -12.75 2.87
CA ALA A 91 -5.36 -12.00 2.47
C ALA A 91 -4.06 -12.67 2.94
N VAL A 92 -4.05 -13.26 4.15
CA VAL A 92 -2.90 -14.06 4.64
C VAL A 92 -2.67 -15.29 3.77
N THR A 93 -3.75 -15.98 3.38
CA THR A 93 -3.66 -17.13 2.46
C THR A 93 -3.12 -16.72 1.10
N SER A 94 -3.61 -15.61 0.52
CA SER A 94 -3.11 -15.07 -0.74
C SER A 94 -1.63 -14.70 -0.66
N LEU A 95 -1.18 -14.08 0.45
CA LEU A 95 0.23 -13.79 0.68
C LEU A 95 1.09 -15.06 0.64
N LYS A 96 0.69 -16.09 1.39
CA LYS A 96 1.42 -17.36 1.46
C LYS A 96 1.47 -18.07 0.11
N GLN A 97 0.38 -18.02 -0.66
CA GLN A 97 0.35 -18.58 -2.01
C GLN A 97 1.30 -17.85 -2.95
N LEU A 98 1.27 -16.51 -3.00
CA LEU A 98 2.19 -15.72 -3.84
C LEU A 98 3.66 -15.98 -3.49
N VAL A 99 3.97 -16.16 -2.21
CA VAL A 99 5.32 -16.50 -1.76
C VAL A 99 5.70 -17.93 -2.19
N ALA A 100 4.79 -18.90 -2.06
CA ALA A 100 5.02 -20.27 -2.51
C ALA A 100 5.25 -20.35 -4.02
N ASP A 101 4.53 -19.54 -4.80
CA ASP A 101 4.67 -19.43 -6.24
C ASP A 101 5.92 -18.62 -6.68
N GLY A 102 6.73 -18.15 -5.73
CA GLY A 102 7.93 -17.36 -6.01
C GLY A 102 7.65 -15.99 -6.62
N MET A 103 6.45 -15.46 -6.44
CA MET A 103 6.04 -14.20 -7.05
C MET A 103 6.79 -13.00 -6.44
N SER A 104 7.18 -12.09 -7.33
CA SER A 104 7.88 -10.87 -6.91
C SER A 104 6.93 -9.90 -6.22
N MET A 105 7.29 -9.45 -5.02
CA MET A 105 6.58 -8.40 -4.30
C MET A 105 6.51 -7.07 -5.07
N ARG A 106 7.36 -6.88 -6.08
CA ARG A 106 7.37 -5.74 -7.00
C ARG A 106 6.52 -5.98 -8.25
N GLY A 107 5.98 -7.18 -8.41
CA GLY A 107 5.26 -7.59 -9.61
C GLY A 107 3.81 -7.15 -9.63
N THR A 108 3.24 -7.14 -10.83
CA THR A 108 1.83 -6.78 -11.09
C THR A 108 0.87 -7.75 -10.40
N ASN A 109 1.21 -9.04 -10.34
CA ASN A 109 0.37 -10.05 -9.70
C ASN A 109 0.23 -9.81 -8.20
N TRP A 110 1.32 -9.41 -7.54
CA TRP A 110 1.29 -9.02 -6.14
C TRP A 110 0.42 -7.79 -5.92
N ALA A 111 0.62 -6.75 -6.73
CA ALA A 111 -0.17 -5.53 -6.65
C ALA A 111 -1.66 -5.77 -6.89
N LYS A 112 -2.03 -6.68 -7.81
CA LYS A 112 -3.43 -7.05 -8.07
C LYS A 112 -4.06 -7.81 -6.89
N ALA A 113 -3.31 -8.72 -6.25
CA ALA A 113 -3.81 -9.52 -5.14
C ALA A 113 -4.14 -8.70 -3.88
N PHE A 114 -3.45 -7.57 -3.70
CA PHE A 114 -3.61 -6.69 -2.53
C PHE A 114 -4.08 -5.29 -2.89
N LYS A 115 -4.55 -5.08 -4.13
CA LYS A 115 -5.31 -3.88 -4.45
C LYS A 115 -6.57 -3.92 -3.60
N ALA A 116 -6.86 -2.86 -2.83
CA ALA A 116 -8.17 -2.70 -2.25
C ALA A 116 -9.19 -2.88 -3.38
N GLU A 117 -10.18 -3.75 -3.19
CA GLU A 117 -11.34 -3.75 -4.07
C GLU A 117 -11.80 -2.30 -4.10
N ASP A 118 -11.78 -1.70 -5.28
CA ASP A 118 -12.36 -0.40 -5.49
C ASP A 118 -13.86 -0.67 -5.32
N ASP A 119 -14.38 -0.48 -4.10
CA ASP A 119 -15.79 -0.54 -3.79
C ASP A 119 -16.46 0.58 -4.59
N GLY A 120 -16.71 0.27 -5.86
CA GLY A 120 -17.41 1.09 -6.86
C GLY A 120 -16.97 2.55 -6.81
N GLU A 121 -16.57 3.08 -7.94
CA GLU A 121 -16.33 4.49 -8.22
C GLU A 121 -15.97 5.28 -6.95
N ALA A 122 -14.68 5.38 -6.66
CA ALA A 122 -14.21 6.36 -5.69
C ALA A 122 -14.93 7.65 -6.07
N GLU A 123 -15.83 8.11 -5.22
CA GLU A 123 -16.53 9.37 -5.41
C GLU A 123 -15.41 10.37 -5.66
N LEU A 124 -15.17 10.65 -6.95
CA LEU A 124 -14.08 11.52 -7.37
C LEU A 124 -14.35 12.80 -6.60
N ASP A 125 -13.43 13.18 -5.72
CA ASP A 125 -13.53 14.42 -4.99
C ASP A 125 -13.44 15.57 -6.01
N TYR A 126 -14.57 15.79 -6.68
CA TYR A 126 -14.73 16.79 -7.74
C TYR A 126 -14.33 18.17 -7.25
N ILE A 127 -14.54 18.45 -5.95
CA ILE A 127 -14.12 19.71 -5.32
C ILE A 127 -12.60 19.79 -5.29
N LYS A 128 -11.93 18.71 -4.91
CA LYS A 128 -10.47 18.65 -4.87
C LYS A 128 -9.87 18.70 -6.26
N ALA A 129 -10.47 18.01 -7.24
CA ALA A 129 -10.05 18.05 -8.62
C ALA A 129 -10.23 19.47 -9.21
N ALA A 130 -11.37 20.11 -8.98
CA ALA A 130 -11.65 21.48 -9.40
C ALA A 130 -10.67 22.49 -8.77
N ASN A 131 -10.42 22.39 -7.46
CA ASN A 131 -9.45 23.25 -6.77
C ASN A 131 -8.04 23.09 -7.32
N ASN A 132 -7.62 21.89 -7.69
CA ASN A 132 -6.32 21.65 -8.32
C ASN A 132 -6.22 22.31 -9.71
N LEU A 133 -7.28 22.24 -10.50
CA LEU A 133 -7.34 22.88 -11.81
C LEU A 133 -7.34 24.40 -11.70
N LEU A 134 -8.09 24.98 -10.75
CA LEU A 134 -8.09 26.42 -10.48
C LEU A 134 -6.71 26.91 -10.04
N LYS A 135 -6.02 26.17 -9.17
CA LYS A 135 -4.63 26.50 -8.76
C LYS A 135 -3.65 26.48 -9.92
N ARG A 136 -3.92 25.71 -10.97
CA ARG A 136 -3.13 25.63 -12.20
C ARG A 136 -3.50 26.74 -13.20
N GLY A 137 -4.40 27.66 -12.85
CA GLY A 137 -4.81 28.78 -13.68
C GLY A 137 -5.87 28.48 -14.74
N PHE A 138 -6.57 27.35 -14.63
CA PHE A 138 -7.67 27.04 -15.54
C PHE A 138 -8.86 27.98 -15.28
N ASN A 139 -9.43 28.54 -16.35
CA ASN A 139 -10.64 29.36 -16.25
C ASN A 139 -11.86 28.48 -15.90
N PRO A 140 -12.57 28.78 -14.80
CA PRO A 140 -13.68 27.94 -14.33
C PRO A 140 -14.83 27.85 -15.35
N ASN A 141 -15.15 28.95 -16.06
CA ASN A 141 -16.23 28.95 -17.04
C ASN A 141 -15.88 28.11 -18.28
N ALA A 142 -14.64 28.17 -18.74
CA ALA A 142 -14.15 27.34 -19.84
C ALA A 142 -14.13 25.87 -19.46
N LEU A 143 -13.77 25.53 -18.21
CA LEU A 143 -13.78 24.18 -17.71
C LEU A 143 -15.21 23.59 -17.63
N ILE A 144 -16.17 24.37 -17.13
CA ILE A 144 -17.59 23.96 -17.08
C ILE A 144 -18.13 23.71 -18.51
N ALA A 145 -17.84 24.60 -19.45
CA ALA A 145 -18.25 24.45 -20.84
C ALA A 145 -17.65 23.19 -21.49
N ALA A 146 -16.37 22.88 -21.21
CA ALA A 146 -15.69 21.69 -21.71
C ALA A 146 -16.29 20.41 -21.13
N ILE A 147 -16.59 20.37 -19.84
CA ILE A 147 -17.23 19.23 -19.17
C ILE A 147 -18.63 18.98 -19.75
N GLN A 148 -19.43 20.03 -19.95
CA GLN A 148 -20.76 19.94 -20.57
C GLN A 148 -20.68 19.42 -22.00
N ALA A 149 -19.71 19.87 -22.80
CA ALA A 149 -19.50 19.38 -24.16
C ALA A 149 -19.11 17.89 -24.17
N ALA A 150 -18.18 17.47 -23.28
CA ALA A 150 -17.75 16.09 -23.16
C ALA A 150 -18.90 15.16 -22.73
N SER A 151 -19.76 15.56 -21.80
CA SER A 151 -20.89 14.76 -21.34
C SER A 151 -21.96 14.57 -22.43
N ARG A 152 -22.10 15.54 -23.38
CA ARG A 152 -23.00 15.39 -24.54
C ARG A 152 -22.45 14.43 -25.60
N GLN A 153 -21.13 14.26 -25.67
CA GLN A 153 -20.52 13.30 -26.61
C GLN A 153 -20.50 11.86 -26.07
N ALA A 154 -20.62 11.70 -24.76
CA ALA A 154 -20.64 10.40 -24.09
C ALA A 154 -22.05 9.80 -23.95
N ALA A 155 -23.09 10.59 -24.24
CA ALA A 155 -24.48 10.16 -24.26
C ALA A 155 -24.92 9.75 -25.65
#